data_da4e0f2e276f8a788152b859fd07469d
#
_entry.id   da4e0f2e276f8a788152b859fd07469d
#
_cell.length_a   1.000
_cell.length_b   1.000
_cell.length_c   1.000
_cell.angle_alpha   90.00
_cell.angle_beta   90.00
_cell.angle_gamma   90.00
#
_symmetry.space_group_name_H-M   'P 1'
#
loop_
_entity.id
_entity.type
_entity.pdbx_description
1 polymer ?
#
loop_
_entity_poly.entity_id
_entity_poly.type
_entity_poly.pdbx_seq_one_letter_code
_entity_poly.pdbx_strand_id
1 'polypeptide(L)'
;MLEGIAFGFRHHAEVFREIGIHLDRVIITNGGSKSTLWKQIHAEVLGTELIPIMNHPGASLGAALVAAVGVGAISDWAEAKKFLSFGPPVIPEPSRVKTYEAAYNEWRELDLAITPISHSISRRTRT
;
A
#
# COMPACT_ATOMS: atom_id res chain seq x y z
N MET A 1 -6.40 14.90 3.79
CA MET A 1 -7.20 13.70 3.43
C MET A 1 -6.36 12.59 2.79
N LEU A 2 -5.49 12.89 1.82
CA LEU A 2 -4.61 11.88 1.20
C LEU A 2 -3.64 11.26 2.22
N GLU A 3 -3.05 12.07 3.08
CA GLU A 3 -2.13 11.63 4.13
C GLU A 3 -2.78 10.67 5.13
N GLY A 4 -4.04 10.92 5.52
CA GLY A 4 -4.76 10.04 6.44
C GLY A 4 -4.94 8.63 5.91
N ILE A 5 -5.14 8.47 4.59
CA ILE A 5 -5.18 7.14 3.95
C ILE A 5 -3.78 6.51 3.97
N ALA A 6 -2.73 7.28 3.68
CA ALA A 6 -1.37 6.80 3.73
C ALA A 6 -0.96 6.37 5.15
N PHE A 7 -1.41 7.07 6.20
CA PHE A 7 -1.22 6.67 7.59
C PHE A 7 -1.88 5.32 7.92
N GLY A 8 -3.06 5.05 7.37
CA GLY A 8 -3.67 3.72 7.49
C GLY A 8 -2.80 2.62 6.89
N PHE A 9 -2.19 2.84 5.71
CA PHE A 9 -1.23 1.90 5.13
C PHE A 9 0.03 1.74 5.99
N ARG A 10 0.54 2.83 6.57
CA ARG A 10 1.67 2.78 7.49
C ARG A 10 1.35 1.94 8.72
N HIS A 11 0.15 2.08 9.29
CA HIS A 11 -0.27 1.28 10.42
C HIS A 11 -0.25 -0.23 10.08
N HIS A 12 -0.76 -0.62 8.90
CA HIS A 12 -0.64 -2.01 8.46
C HIS A 12 0.82 -2.46 8.28
N ALA A 13 1.68 -1.58 7.76
CA ALA A 13 3.11 -1.86 7.63
C ALA A 13 3.80 -2.09 8.99
N GLU A 14 3.38 -1.37 10.04
CA GLU A 14 3.87 -1.59 11.41
C GLU A 14 3.44 -2.97 11.94
N VAL A 15 2.17 -3.34 11.75
CA VAL A 15 1.68 -4.68 12.12
C VAL A 15 2.48 -5.79 11.41
N PHE A 16 2.84 -5.61 10.14
CA PHE A 16 3.70 -6.57 9.45
C PHE A 16 5.09 -6.65 10.09
N ARG A 17 5.67 -5.53 10.50
CA ARG A 17 6.97 -5.51 11.19
C ARG A 17 6.92 -6.23 12.54
N GLU A 18 5.83 -6.07 13.30
CA GLU A 18 5.62 -6.77 14.58
C GLU A 18 5.62 -8.30 14.43
N ILE A 19 5.14 -8.82 13.32
CA ILE A 19 5.17 -10.26 13.01
C ILE A 19 6.42 -10.70 12.22
N GLY A 20 7.44 -9.83 12.15
CA GLY A 20 8.74 -10.14 11.55
C GLY A 20 8.82 -9.96 10.04
N ILE A 21 7.83 -9.35 9.40
CA ILE A 21 7.87 -9.04 7.96
C ILE A 21 8.42 -7.63 7.76
N HIS A 22 9.58 -7.53 7.12
CA HIS A 22 10.18 -6.26 6.75
C HIS A 22 9.76 -5.82 5.34
N LEU A 23 9.39 -4.55 5.20
CA LEU A 23 9.00 -3.96 3.93
C LEU A 23 10.16 -3.12 3.38
N ASP A 24 11.08 -3.75 2.67
CA ASP A 24 12.23 -3.06 2.06
C ASP A 24 11.80 -2.20 0.86
N ARG A 25 10.75 -2.62 0.18
CA ARG A 25 10.14 -1.90 -0.95
C ARG A 25 8.66 -2.24 -1.07
N VAL A 26 7.88 -1.32 -1.60
CA VAL A 26 6.44 -1.49 -1.82
C VAL A 26 6.11 -1.31 -3.29
N ILE A 27 5.35 -2.24 -3.84
CA ILE A 27 4.86 -2.14 -5.23
C ILE A 27 3.49 -1.45 -5.21
N ILE A 28 3.36 -0.36 -5.98
CA ILE A 28 2.09 0.37 -6.13
C ILE A 28 1.53 0.18 -7.53
N THR A 29 0.23 -0.07 -7.61
CA THR A 29 -0.47 -0.36 -8.86
C THR A 29 -1.82 0.35 -8.95
N ASN A 30 -2.50 0.21 -10.09
CA ASN A 30 -3.82 0.76 -10.38
C ASN A 30 -3.88 2.30 -10.36
N GLY A 31 -5.00 2.87 -9.96
CA GLY A 31 -5.25 4.33 -9.98
C GLY A 31 -4.23 5.13 -9.19
N GLY A 32 -3.81 4.63 -8.05
CA GLY A 32 -2.81 5.28 -7.18
C GLY A 32 -1.43 5.41 -7.85
N SER A 33 -1.04 4.47 -8.70
CA SER A 33 0.26 4.52 -9.40
C SER A 33 0.35 5.64 -10.45
N LYS A 34 -0.78 6.20 -10.88
CA LYS A 34 -0.84 7.28 -11.88
C LYS A 34 -0.54 8.66 -11.30
N SER A 35 -0.82 8.89 -10.03
CA SER A 35 -0.60 10.19 -9.38
C SER A 35 0.80 10.27 -8.78
N THR A 36 1.60 11.22 -9.25
CA THR A 36 2.94 11.48 -8.70
C THR A 36 2.86 11.91 -7.26
N LEU A 37 1.93 12.82 -6.91
CA LEU A 37 1.74 13.27 -5.54
C LEU A 37 1.35 12.12 -4.61
N TRP A 38 0.42 11.27 -5.03
CA TRP A 38 -0.01 10.11 -4.24
C TRP A 38 1.15 9.15 -3.94
N LYS A 39 1.94 8.82 -4.95
CA LYS A 39 3.12 7.96 -4.79
C LYS A 39 4.14 8.58 -3.83
N GLN A 40 4.40 9.89 -3.97
CA GLN A 40 5.37 10.58 -3.13
C GLN A 40 4.92 10.59 -1.66
N ILE A 41 3.64 10.94 -1.37
CA ILE A 41 3.09 10.89 -0.02
C ILE A 41 3.26 9.49 0.60
N HIS A 42 2.94 8.43 -0.14
CA HIS A 42 3.08 7.07 0.37
C HIS A 42 4.53 6.68 0.64
N ALA A 43 5.46 7.03 -0.26
CA ALA A 43 6.88 6.78 -0.04
C ALA A 43 7.38 7.46 1.24
N GLU A 44 7.02 8.72 1.45
CA GLU A 44 7.43 9.52 2.59
C GLU A 44 6.78 9.06 3.91
N VAL A 45 5.48 8.75 3.89
CA VAL A 45 4.75 8.23 5.06
C VAL A 45 5.25 6.85 5.48
N LEU A 46 5.54 5.98 4.52
CA LEU A 46 6.05 4.63 4.80
C LEU A 46 7.56 4.63 5.09
N GLY A 47 8.29 5.68 4.70
CA GLY A 47 9.74 5.74 4.75
C GLY A 47 10.41 4.66 3.89
N THR A 48 9.76 4.26 2.80
CA THR A 48 10.14 3.09 2.00
C THR A 48 10.04 3.40 0.52
N GLU A 49 10.93 2.84 -0.28
CA GLU A 49 10.90 2.95 -1.73
C GLU A 49 9.60 2.37 -2.31
N LEU A 50 8.94 3.12 -3.20
CA LEU A 50 7.78 2.67 -3.96
C LEU A 50 8.14 2.41 -5.42
N ILE A 51 7.76 1.23 -5.92
CA ILE A 51 7.94 0.85 -7.33
C ILE A 51 6.57 0.80 -8.01
N PRO A 52 6.25 1.72 -8.94
CA PRO A 52 4.99 1.68 -9.65
C PRO A 52 5.00 0.61 -10.74
N ILE A 53 3.91 -0.14 -10.86
CA ILE A 53 3.64 -0.94 -12.05
C ILE A 53 2.95 -0.04 -13.07
N MET A 54 3.53 0.01 -14.26
CA MET A 54 3.02 0.80 -15.38
C MET A 54 2.04 -0.04 -16.20
N ASN A 55 1.02 0.63 -16.78
CA ASN A 55 0.07 0.01 -17.71
C ASN A 55 -0.57 -1.30 -17.22
N HIS A 56 -0.78 -1.39 -15.90
CA HIS A 56 -1.34 -2.58 -15.29
C HIS A 56 -2.87 -2.61 -15.46
N PRO A 57 -3.44 -3.68 -16.02
CA PRO A 57 -4.88 -3.80 -16.23
C PRO A 57 -5.67 -4.12 -14.94
N GLY A 58 -5.04 -4.00 -13.77
CA GLY A 58 -5.67 -4.26 -12.49
C GLY A 58 -5.76 -5.74 -12.13
N ALA A 59 -6.79 -6.09 -11.36
CA ALA A 59 -7.01 -7.46 -10.90
C ALA A 59 -7.23 -8.47 -12.03
N SER A 60 -7.64 -8.02 -13.22
CA SER A 60 -7.85 -8.89 -14.38
C SER A 60 -6.56 -9.59 -14.84
N LEU A 61 -5.40 -8.94 -14.73
CA LEU A 61 -4.13 -9.61 -15.02
C LEU A 61 -3.86 -10.73 -14.01
N GLY A 62 -4.10 -10.48 -12.73
CA GLY A 62 -3.92 -11.50 -11.69
C GLY A 62 -4.81 -12.72 -11.95
N ALA A 63 -6.10 -12.51 -12.28
CA ALA A 63 -7.02 -13.58 -12.61
C ALA A 63 -6.59 -14.36 -13.87
N ALA A 64 -6.13 -13.65 -14.91
CA ALA A 64 -5.62 -14.28 -16.11
C ALA A 64 -4.36 -15.14 -15.85
N LEU A 65 -3.44 -14.66 -15.01
CA LEU A 65 -2.25 -15.42 -14.62
C LEU A 65 -2.59 -16.67 -13.81
N VAL A 66 -3.53 -16.58 -12.87
CA VAL A 66 -4.04 -17.76 -12.13
C VAL A 66 -4.63 -18.79 -13.07
N ALA A 67 -5.46 -18.37 -14.01
CA ALA A 67 -6.04 -19.27 -15.03
C ALA A 67 -4.94 -19.89 -15.91
N ALA A 68 -3.97 -19.10 -16.37
CA ALA A 68 -2.89 -19.57 -17.23
C ALA A 68 -2.01 -20.63 -16.54
N VAL A 69 -1.70 -20.46 -15.25
CA VAL A 69 -1.01 -21.47 -14.46
C VAL A 69 -1.90 -22.71 -14.28
N GLY A 70 -3.19 -22.53 -14.00
CA GLY A 70 -4.13 -23.63 -13.78
C GLY A 70 -4.31 -24.54 -15.00
N VAL A 71 -4.21 -24.01 -16.23
CA VAL A 71 -4.28 -24.79 -17.47
C VAL A 71 -2.91 -25.17 -18.03
N GLY A 72 -1.81 -24.88 -17.31
CA GLY A 72 -0.46 -25.21 -17.72
C GLY A 72 0.10 -24.35 -18.87
N ALA A 73 -0.53 -23.23 -19.22
CA ALA A 73 -0.02 -22.28 -20.20
C ALA A 73 1.21 -21.49 -19.70
N ILE A 74 1.35 -21.36 -18.40
CA ILE A 74 2.51 -20.82 -17.67
C ILE A 74 2.93 -21.89 -16.67
N SER A 75 4.21 -22.27 -16.70
CA SER A 75 4.74 -23.36 -15.86
C SER A 75 5.18 -22.89 -14.48
N ASP A 76 5.55 -21.62 -14.33
CA ASP A 76 6.07 -21.03 -13.10
C ASP A 76 5.53 -19.61 -12.89
N TRP A 77 5.17 -19.28 -11.65
CA TRP A 77 4.77 -17.93 -11.24
C TRP A 77 5.84 -16.87 -11.51
N ALA A 78 7.13 -17.24 -11.56
CA ALA A 78 8.20 -16.33 -11.94
C ALA A 78 8.02 -15.76 -13.35
N GLU A 79 7.35 -16.49 -14.24
CA GLU A 79 7.03 -16.02 -15.59
C GLU A 79 6.04 -14.87 -15.61
N ALA A 80 5.24 -14.70 -14.56
CA ALA A 80 4.32 -13.56 -14.41
C ALA A 80 5.03 -12.21 -14.54
N LYS A 81 6.31 -12.13 -14.16
CA LYS A 81 7.13 -10.92 -14.30
C LYS A 81 7.24 -10.42 -15.74
N LYS A 82 7.12 -11.31 -16.73
CA LYS A 82 7.18 -10.96 -18.16
C LYS A 82 6.01 -10.06 -18.59
N PHE A 83 4.91 -10.09 -17.82
CA PHE A 83 3.69 -9.31 -18.07
C PHE A 83 3.64 -8.01 -17.27
N LEU A 84 4.66 -7.74 -16.45
CA LEU A 84 4.73 -6.56 -15.59
C LEU A 84 5.78 -5.59 -16.14
N SER A 85 5.39 -4.33 -16.24
CA SER A 85 6.30 -3.24 -16.57
C SER A 85 6.43 -2.34 -15.34
N PHE A 86 7.64 -2.22 -14.82
CA PHE A 86 7.93 -1.40 -13.65
C PHE A 86 8.40 -0.01 -14.09
N GLY A 87 7.88 1.02 -13.44
CA GLY A 87 8.32 2.40 -13.61
C GLY A 87 9.51 2.74 -12.71
N PRO A 88 10.03 3.96 -12.83
CA PRO A 88 11.11 4.42 -11.96
C PRO A 88 10.66 4.42 -10.49
N PRO A 89 11.56 4.03 -9.57
CA PRO A 89 11.26 4.03 -8.16
C PRO A 89 11.00 5.45 -7.63
N VAL A 90 10.10 5.56 -6.68
CA VAL A 90 9.82 6.79 -5.94
C VAL A 90 10.55 6.69 -4.61
N ILE A 91 11.56 7.53 -4.45
CA ILE A 91 12.41 7.54 -3.26
C ILE A 91 11.85 8.54 -2.24
N PRO A 92 11.69 8.15 -0.98
CA PRO A 92 11.25 9.07 0.07
C PRO A 92 12.31 10.12 0.38
N GLU A 93 11.88 11.37 0.58
CA GLU A 93 12.78 12.44 1.03
C GLU A 93 12.94 12.39 2.56
N PRO A 94 14.18 12.27 3.09
CA PRO A 94 14.41 12.06 4.52
C PRO A 94 13.83 13.17 5.43
N SER A 95 13.83 14.42 4.96
CA SER A 95 13.26 15.55 5.69
C SER A 95 11.75 15.41 5.87
N ARG A 96 11.06 14.96 4.80
CA ARG A 96 9.62 14.76 4.81
C ARG A 96 9.21 13.51 5.57
N VAL A 97 10.02 12.46 5.54
CA VAL A 97 9.80 11.27 6.37
C VAL A 97 9.72 11.67 7.85
N LYS A 98 10.64 12.53 8.34
CA LYS A 98 10.59 13.04 9.72
C LYS A 98 9.34 13.87 10.02
N THR A 99 8.90 14.67 9.06
CA THR A 99 7.67 15.46 9.21
C THR A 99 6.44 14.54 9.32
N TYR A 100 6.36 13.52 8.46
CA TYR A 100 5.26 12.55 8.51
C TYR A 100 5.31 11.63 9.73
N GLU A 101 6.48 11.42 10.34
CA GLU A 101 6.61 10.69 11.61
C GLU A 101 5.81 11.38 12.72
N ALA A 102 5.98 12.70 12.89
CA ALA A 102 5.25 13.47 13.89
C ALA A 102 3.73 13.44 13.62
N ALA A 103 3.33 13.72 12.37
CA ALA A 103 1.93 13.71 11.98
C ALA A 103 1.27 12.32 12.10
N TYR A 104 2.02 11.25 11.87
CA TYR A 104 1.53 9.89 12.07
C TYR A 104 1.27 9.57 13.54
N ASN A 105 2.13 10.02 14.45
CA ASN A 105 1.92 9.83 15.88
C ASN A 105 0.65 10.52 16.36
N GLU A 106 0.41 11.77 15.94
CA GLU A 106 -0.84 12.50 16.20
C GLU A 106 -2.06 11.76 15.62
N TRP A 107 -1.95 11.25 14.39
CA TRP A 107 -2.99 10.46 13.76
C TRP A 107 -3.30 9.17 14.53
N ARG A 108 -2.29 8.49 15.07
CA ARG A 108 -2.47 7.30 15.90
C ARG A 108 -3.23 7.59 17.20
N GLU A 109 -2.92 8.70 17.87
CA GLU A 109 -3.67 9.13 19.06
C GLU A 109 -5.14 9.39 18.73
N LEU A 110 -5.42 10.06 17.61
CA LEU A 110 -6.77 10.31 17.14
C LEU A 110 -7.50 8.99 16.81
N ASP A 111 -6.87 8.07 16.10
CA ASP A 111 -7.41 6.75 15.74
C ASP A 111 -7.84 5.98 16.99
N LEU A 112 -6.99 5.93 18.00
CA LEU A 112 -7.30 5.29 19.29
C LEU A 112 -8.48 5.97 20.01
N ALA A 113 -8.57 7.29 19.97
CA ALA A 113 -9.64 8.04 20.61
C ALA A 113 -11.00 7.83 19.93
N ILE A 114 -11.05 7.71 18.59
CA ILE A 114 -12.32 7.56 17.85
C ILE A 114 -12.76 6.10 17.70
N THR A 115 -11.88 5.13 17.85
CA THR A 115 -12.17 3.70 17.67
C THR A 115 -13.37 3.21 18.51
N PRO A 116 -13.51 3.53 19.81
CA PRO A 116 -14.67 3.10 20.62
C PRO A 116 -15.99 3.67 20.08
N ILE A 117 -15.97 4.90 19.57
CA ILE A 117 -17.15 5.58 19.00
C ILE A 117 -17.53 4.88 17.69
N SER A 118 -16.58 4.62 16.82
CA SER A 118 -16.76 3.89 15.56
C SER A 118 -17.38 2.51 15.80
N HIS A 119 -16.87 1.76 16.76
CA HIS A 119 -17.42 0.45 17.15
C HIS A 119 -18.86 0.56 17.70
N SER A 120 -19.17 1.61 18.46
CA SER A 120 -20.53 1.86 18.97
C SER A 120 -21.51 2.11 17.83
N ILE A 121 -21.14 2.92 16.85
CA ILE A 121 -21.95 3.20 15.66
C ILE A 121 -22.19 1.92 14.85
N SER A 122 -21.12 1.16 14.56
CA SER A 122 -21.21 -0.08 13.77
C SER A 122 -22.12 -1.13 14.44
N ARG A 123 -22.14 -1.23 15.76
CA ARG A 123 -23.06 -2.13 16.48
C ARG A 123 -24.51 -1.74 16.32
N ARG A 124 -24.83 -0.44 16.30
CA ARG A 124 -26.21 0.06 16.14
C ARG A 124 -26.77 -0.17 14.73
N THR A 125 -25.93 -0.25 13.71
CA THR A 125 -26.37 -0.45 12.32
C THR A 125 -26.54 -1.92 11.95
N ARG A 126 -26.22 -2.86 12.84
CA ARG A 126 -26.38 -4.31 12.64
C ARG A 126 -27.68 -4.89 13.22
N THR A 127 -28.47 -4.06 13.89
CA THR A 127 -29.84 -4.38 14.37
C THR A 127 -30.85 -3.78 13.42
#